data_36047632aab659b7201230e3d276b38e
#
_entry.id   36047632aab659b7201230e3d276b38e
#
_cell.length_a   1.000
_cell.length_b   1.000
_cell.length_c   1.000
_cell.angle_alpha   90.00
_cell.angle_beta   90.00
_cell.angle_gamma   90.00
#
_symmetry.space_group_name_H-M   'P 1'
#
loop_
_entity.id
_entity.type
_entity.pdbx_description
1 polymer ?
#
loop_
_entity_poly.entity_id
_entity_poly.type
_entity_poly.pdbx_seq_one_letter_code
_entity_poly.pdbx_strand_id
1 'polypeptide(L)'
;MGTERSNVLKVSDLHVQVQTKDGASTLVQDISFELKKGKVLGLVGESGSGKTVTSMSILQLLDRKTTKIEGSITLQGRELNGLDDKEIREIRGKDIAFIMQNPMNSFTPVFTIGNQFIETIRSHTSLNKKQAKELAIDAMQNVNLPNPAKLLKSYPFQLSGGMLQRVMIAMAACLKPSVIIADEPTTALDVHNQLQVLRHLDKIRSEYGTSILLISHDLGVISEMADDVVVMQHGRIVEIANVFELFDNPQHEYTKKLLNARLSINLEEPIAHML
;
A
#
# COMPACT_ATOMS: atom_id res chain seq x y z
N MET A 1 15.16 -10.76 24.76
CA MET A 1 15.56 -11.20 23.39
C MET A 1 14.40 -11.81 22.59
N GLY A 2 13.18 -11.29 22.68
CA GLY A 2 11.95 -11.86 22.08
C GLY A 2 11.20 -11.00 21.06
N THR A 3 11.55 -9.73 20.90
CA THR A 3 10.75 -8.75 20.14
C THR A 3 11.20 -8.54 18.69
N GLU A 4 12.45 -8.79 18.34
CA GLU A 4 12.96 -8.53 16.97
C GLU A 4 12.42 -9.48 15.89
N ARG A 5 11.95 -10.69 16.25
CA ARG A 5 11.40 -11.65 15.27
C ARG A 5 9.93 -11.40 14.90
N SER A 6 9.27 -10.44 15.52
CA SER A 6 7.86 -10.13 15.26
C SER A 6 7.65 -9.09 14.18
N ASN A 7 8.65 -8.28 13.85
CA ASN A 7 8.54 -7.20 12.87
C ASN A 7 8.95 -7.70 11.47
N VAL A 8 8.06 -7.49 10.51
CA VAL A 8 8.32 -7.86 9.10
C VAL A 8 8.97 -6.71 8.33
N LEU A 9 8.57 -5.48 8.64
CA LEU A 9 9.15 -4.25 8.09
C LEU A 9 9.49 -3.31 9.26
N LYS A 10 10.70 -2.76 9.25
CA LYS A 10 11.13 -1.74 10.21
C LYS A 10 11.76 -0.58 9.46
N VAL A 11 11.33 0.60 9.78
CA VAL A 11 11.90 1.88 9.33
C VAL A 11 12.48 2.57 10.55
N SER A 12 13.74 2.99 10.48
CA SER A 12 14.45 3.64 11.59
C SER A 12 15.15 4.89 11.08
N ASP A 13 14.82 6.02 11.71
CA ASP A 13 15.41 7.34 11.47
C ASP A 13 15.44 7.72 9.98
N LEU A 14 14.38 7.37 9.25
CA LEU A 14 14.28 7.63 7.83
C LEU A 14 14.23 9.13 7.58
N HIS A 15 15.21 9.62 6.84
CA HIS A 15 15.33 11.00 6.39
C HIS A 15 15.43 11.03 4.86
N VAL A 16 14.58 11.83 4.21
CA VAL A 16 14.53 11.92 2.75
C VAL A 16 14.61 13.37 2.30
N GLN A 17 15.63 13.67 1.51
CA GLN A 17 15.84 14.97 0.89
C GLN A 17 15.85 14.85 -0.63
N VAL A 18 15.27 15.81 -1.31
CA VAL A 18 15.32 15.94 -2.77
C VAL A 18 16.05 17.20 -3.17
N GLN A 19 16.95 17.08 -4.14
CA GLN A 19 17.60 18.23 -4.76
C GLN A 19 16.65 18.86 -5.77
N THR A 20 16.36 20.14 -5.56
CA THR A 20 15.58 20.98 -6.48
C THR A 20 16.46 22.07 -7.08
N LYS A 21 15.93 22.83 -8.04
CA LYS A 21 16.64 23.98 -8.62
C LYS A 21 16.95 25.07 -7.59
N ASP A 22 16.12 25.16 -6.55
CA ASP A 22 16.18 26.16 -5.48
C ASP A 22 16.95 25.66 -4.24
N GLY A 23 17.55 24.46 -4.29
CA GLY A 23 18.29 23.85 -3.19
C GLY A 23 17.72 22.51 -2.73
N ALA A 24 18.19 22.00 -1.60
CA ALA A 24 17.72 20.76 -1.01
C ALA A 24 16.40 20.99 -0.24
N SER A 25 15.41 20.16 -0.49
CA SER A 25 14.13 20.16 0.24
C SER A 25 13.97 18.86 1.00
N THR A 26 13.67 18.91 2.30
CA THR A 26 13.41 17.73 3.14
C THR A 26 11.93 17.34 3.01
N LEU A 27 11.68 16.12 2.58
CA LEU A 27 10.34 15.56 2.38
C LEU A 27 9.89 14.66 3.54
N VAL A 28 10.84 13.97 4.17
CA VAL A 28 10.61 13.11 5.35
C VAL A 28 11.75 13.36 6.32
N GLN A 29 11.43 13.47 7.61
CA GLN A 29 12.38 13.87 8.62
C GLN A 29 12.34 12.94 9.83
N ASP A 30 13.37 12.10 9.94
CA ASP A 30 13.70 11.26 11.10
C ASP A 30 12.50 10.42 11.61
N ILE A 31 11.80 9.74 10.68
CA ILE A 31 10.66 8.91 11.04
C ILE A 31 11.09 7.47 11.35
N SER A 32 10.48 6.90 12.39
CA SER A 32 10.70 5.51 12.80
C SER A 32 9.37 4.84 13.11
N PHE A 33 9.14 3.65 12.54
CA PHE A 33 7.98 2.81 12.81
C PHE A 33 8.24 1.36 12.42
N GLU A 34 7.36 0.46 12.89
CA GLU A 34 7.49 -0.98 12.68
C GLU A 34 6.14 -1.56 12.25
N LEU A 35 6.17 -2.46 11.26
CA LEU A 35 5.03 -3.27 10.86
C LEU A 35 5.24 -4.70 11.36
N LYS A 36 4.35 -5.14 12.25
CA LYS A 36 4.37 -6.49 12.81
C LYS A 36 3.86 -7.52 11.79
N LYS A 37 4.37 -8.74 11.87
CA LYS A 37 3.96 -9.84 10.97
C LYS A 37 2.45 -10.13 11.09
N GLY A 38 1.77 -10.20 9.93
CA GLY A 38 0.33 -10.48 9.83
C GLY A 38 -0.57 -9.36 10.34
N LYS A 39 -0.02 -8.15 10.60
CA LYS A 39 -0.75 -6.99 11.08
C LYS A 39 -0.93 -5.95 9.99
N VAL A 40 -1.85 -5.03 10.23
CA VAL A 40 -2.08 -3.85 9.39
C VAL A 40 -1.62 -2.61 10.14
N LEU A 41 -0.68 -1.88 9.55
CA LEU A 41 -0.27 -0.56 10.02
C LEU A 41 -0.88 0.51 9.11
N GLY A 42 -1.72 1.37 9.67
CA GLY A 42 -2.24 2.54 8.99
C GLY A 42 -1.22 3.67 8.97
N LEU A 43 -0.99 4.29 7.82
CA LEU A 43 -0.18 5.52 7.69
C LEU A 43 -1.08 6.64 7.21
N VAL A 44 -1.38 7.60 8.07
CA VAL A 44 -2.37 8.65 7.82
C VAL A 44 -1.77 10.05 7.86
N GLY A 45 -2.45 11.00 7.24
CA GLY A 45 -2.10 12.42 7.21
C GLY A 45 -2.65 13.10 5.96
N GLU A 46 -2.62 14.43 5.92
CA GLU A 46 -3.04 15.21 4.76
C GLU A 46 -2.16 14.96 3.52
N SER A 47 -2.64 15.43 2.36
CA SER A 47 -1.82 15.43 1.14
C SER A 47 -0.53 16.23 1.37
N GLY A 48 0.60 15.70 0.91
CA GLY A 48 1.92 16.32 1.13
C GLY A 48 2.54 16.04 2.51
N SER A 49 1.94 15.23 3.39
CA SER A 49 2.53 14.89 4.70
C SER A 49 3.75 13.95 4.63
N GLY A 50 4.09 13.39 3.44
CA GLY A 50 5.25 12.52 3.26
C GLY A 50 4.94 11.03 3.09
N LYS A 51 3.67 10.59 3.17
CA LYS A 51 3.27 9.16 3.12
C LYS A 51 3.74 8.44 1.86
N THR A 52 3.46 9.01 0.68
CA THR A 52 3.88 8.43 -0.60
C THR A 52 5.42 8.43 -0.74
N VAL A 53 6.10 9.48 -0.27
CA VAL A 53 7.57 9.50 -0.24
C VAL A 53 8.12 8.39 0.64
N THR A 54 7.51 8.15 1.80
CA THR A 54 7.87 7.05 2.71
C THR A 54 7.70 5.69 2.01
N SER A 55 6.56 5.44 1.35
CA SER A 55 6.33 4.18 0.63
C SER A 55 7.32 3.98 -0.53
N MET A 56 7.60 5.03 -1.29
CA MET A 56 8.58 5.00 -2.38
C MET A 56 10.01 4.79 -1.88
N SER A 57 10.35 5.33 -0.69
CA SER A 57 11.64 5.07 -0.03
C SER A 57 11.78 3.60 0.38
N ILE A 58 10.74 3.02 1.00
CA ILE A 58 10.71 1.59 1.36
C ILE A 58 10.90 0.71 0.12
N LEU A 59 10.24 1.06 -0.97
CA LEU A 59 10.34 0.36 -2.25
C LEU A 59 11.62 0.70 -3.02
N GLN A 60 12.47 1.62 -2.54
CA GLN A 60 13.67 2.10 -3.25
C GLN A 60 13.36 2.59 -4.69
N LEU A 61 12.20 3.28 -4.86
CA LEU A 61 11.71 3.77 -6.16
C LEU A 61 12.02 5.25 -6.41
N LEU A 62 12.56 5.96 -5.44
CA LEU A 62 12.99 7.35 -5.62
C LEU A 62 14.25 7.42 -6.49
N ASP A 63 14.35 8.48 -7.29
CA ASP A 63 15.52 8.68 -8.16
C ASP A 63 16.76 8.98 -7.31
N ARG A 64 17.70 8.04 -7.30
CA ARG A 64 18.97 8.12 -6.54
C ARG A 64 19.87 9.29 -6.95
N LYS A 65 19.66 9.89 -8.12
CA LYS A 65 20.46 11.05 -8.59
C LYS A 65 20.00 12.34 -7.94
N THR A 66 18.71 12.44 -7.64
CA THR A 66 18.08 13.65 -7.10
C THR A 66 17.63 13.51 -5.66
N THR A 67 17.59 12.28 -5.11
CA THR A 67 17.08 12.01 -3.77
C THR A 67 18.14 11.36 -2.90
N LYS A 68 18.34 11.92 -1.71
CA LYS A 68 19.18 11.34 -0.65
C LYS A 68 18.25 10.68 0.37
N ILE A 69 18.49 9.39 0.65
CA ILE A 69 17.77 8.60 1.66
C ILE A 69 18.79 8.21 2.73
N GLU A 70 18.52 8.58 3.99
CA GLU A 70 19.31 8.23 5.17
C GLU A 70 18.44 7.46 6.16
N GLY A 71 19.05 6.79 7.13
CA GLY A 71 18.39 5.88 8.06
C GLY A 71 18.46 4.42 7.60
N SER A 72 17.63 3.56 8.18
CA SER A 72 17.61 2.12 7.89
C SER A 72 16.19 1.67 7.56
N ILE A 73 16.06 0.82 6.55
CA ILE A 73 14.80 0.17 6.16
C ILE A 73 15.07 -1.32 6.06
N THR A 74 14.53 -2.11 6.98
CA THR A 74 14.72 -3.56 6.97
C THR A 74 13.42 -4.30 6.66
N LEU A 75 13.50 -5.29 5.77
CA LEU A 75 12.42 -6.22 5.45
C LEU A 75 12.86 -7.63 5.91
N GLN A 76 12.12 -8.22 6.85
CA GLN A 76 12.47 -9.51 7.46
C GLN A 76 13.93 -9.59 7.98
N GLY A 77 14.44 -8.45 8.49
CA GLY A 77 15.81 -8.32 8.98
C GLY A 77 16.87 -8.06 7.90
N ARG A 78 16.50 -8.04 6.61
CA ARG A 78 17.39 -7.64 5.50
C ARG A 78 17.31 -6.14 5.29
N GLU A 79 18.45 -5.45 5.32
CA GLU A 79 18.55 -4.02 4.99
C GLU A 79 18.27 -3.80 3.50
N LEU A 80 17.41 -2.83 3.20
CA LEU A 80 17.05 -2.46 1.83
C LEU A 80 17.87 -1.29 1.30
N ASN A 81 18.31 -0.39 2.19
CA ASN A 81 19.16 0.72 1.80
C ASN A 81 20.52 0.20 1.33
N GLY A 82 20.98 0.70 0.19
CA GLY A 82 22.27 0.30 -0.37
C GLY A 82 22.24 -0.97 -1.23
N LEU A 83 21.11 -1.67 -1.35
CA LEU A 83 20.96 -2.76 -2.31
C LEU A 83 21.13 -2.23 -3.75
N ASP A 84 21.74 -3.04 -4.62
CA ASP A 84 21.81 -2.73 -6.03
C ASP A 84 20.47 -2.94 -6.75
N ASP A 85 20.38 -2.51 -8.01
CA ASP A 85 19.14 -2.60 -8.78
C ASP A 85 18.68 -4.03 -9.06
N LYS A 86 19.59 -4.99 -9.08
CA LYS A 86 19.28 -6.41 -9.27
C LYS A 86 18.70 -6.99 -7.98
N GLU A 87 19.34 -6.74 -6.86
CA GLU A 87 18.91 -7.23 -5.54
C GLU A 87 17.53 -6.69 -5.16
N ILE A 88 17.30 -5.37 -5.35
CA ILE A 88 16.01 -4.78 -5.00
C ILE A 88 14.89 -5.23 -5.97
N ARG A 89 15.21 -5.54 -7.23
CA ARG A 89 14.25 -6.09 -8.18
C ARG A 89 13.80 -7.51 -7.82
N GLU A 90 14.67 -8.32 -7.20
CA GLU A 90 14.31 -9.65 -6.71
C GLU A 90 13.31 -9.59 -5.54
N ILE A 91 13.36 -8.53 -4.73
CA ILE A 91 12.48 -8.30 -3.57
C ILE A 91 11.13 -7.73 -3.99
N ARG A 92 11.13 -6.71 -4.90
CA ARG A 92 9.90 -6.08 -5.37
C ARG A 92 9.03 -7.08 -6.13
N GLY A 93 7.75 -7.11 -5.82
CA GLY A 93 6.76 -8.01 -6.42
C GLY A 93 6.74 -9.43 -5.82
N LYS A 94 7.81 -9.86 -5.15
CA LYS A 94 7.91 -11.17 -4.51
C LYS A 94 7.79 -11.09 -3.00
N ASP A 95 8.66 -10.34 -2.34
CA ASP A 95 8.69 -10.24 -0.88
C ASP A 95 7.91 -9.01 -0.38
N ILE A 96 7.92 -7.93 -1.16
CA ILE A 96 7.14 -6.71 -0.93
C ILE A 96 6.41 -6.32 -2.21
N ALA A 97 5.08 -6.20 -2.16
CA ALA A 97 4.24 -5.79 -3.28
C ALA A 97 3.65 -4.40 -3.05
N PHE A 98 3.30 -3.72 -4.14
CA PHE A 98 2.76 -2.36 -4.12
C PHE A 98 1.43 -2.29 -4.85
N ILE A 99 0.42 -1.71 -4.19
CA ILE A 99 -0.88 -1.39 -4.75
C ILE A 99 -0.96 0.14 -4.84
N MET A 100 -1.02 0.66 -6.07
CA MET A 100 -1.04 2.08 -6.35
C MET A 100 -2.43 2.69 -6.21
N GLN A 101 -2.49 3.97 -5.93
CA GLN A 101 -3.72 4.76 -5.82
C GLN A 101 -4.59 4.68 -7.10
N ASN A 102 -3.97 4.81 -8.27
CA ASN A 102 -4.70 4.76 -9.54
C ASN A 102 -4.33 3.48 -10.31
N PRO A 103 -5.27 2.52 -10.43
CA PRO A 103 -4.99 1.26 -11.13
C PRO A 103 -4.69 1.45 -12.61
N MET A 104 -5.20 2.50 -13.27
CA MET A 104 -4.90 2.78 -14.68
C MET A 104 -3.42 3.06 -14.91
N ASN A 105 -2.74 3.67 -13.95
CA ASN A 105 -1.31 3.97 -14.04
C ASN A 105 -0.42 2.74 -13.81
N SER A 106 -0.98 1.66 -13.26
CA SER A 106 -0.25 0.43 -12.96
C SER A 106 -0.08 -0.47 -14.18
N PHE A 107 -0.87 -0.25 -15.22
CA PHE A 107 -0.90 -1.11 -16.41
C PHE A 107 -0.49 -0.37 -17.67
N THR A 108 0.29 -1.05 -18.49
CA THR A 108 0.64 -0.57 -19.84
C THR A 108 -0.54 -0.79 -20.79
N PRO A 109 -1.15 0.25 -21.37
CA PRO A 109 -2.43 0.15 -22.08
C PRO A 109 -2.37 -0.70 -23.35
N VAL A 110 -1.20 -0.84 -23.98
CA VAL A 110 -1.01 -1.59 -25.23
C VAL A 110 -0.80 -3.08 -25.03
N PHE A 111 -0.71 -3.56 -23.78
CA PHE A 111 -0.61 -4.99 -23.48
C PHE A 111 -1.87 -5.49 -22.78
N THR A 112 -2.23 -6.76 -23.06
CA THR A 112 -3.36 -7.38 -22.35
C THR A 112 -3.03 -7.59 -20.88
N ILE A 113 -4.07 -7.67 -20.03
CA ILE A 113 -3.92 -8.02 -18.61
C ILE A 113 -3.12 -9.32 -18.45
N GLY A 114 -3.42 -10.33 -19.28
CA GLY A 114 -2.73 -11.61 -19.21
C GLY A 114 -1.24 -11.53 -19.51
N ASN A 115 -0.85 -10.71 -20.49
CA ASN A 115 0.57 -10.53 -20.79
C ASN A 115 1.32 -9.97 -19.59
N GLN A 116 0.80 -8.90 -19.00
CA GLN A 116 1.42 -8.22 -17.86
C GLN A 116 1.42 -9.10 -16.60
N PHE A 117 0.31 -9.78 -16.31
CA PHE A 117 0.21 -10.66 -15.15
C PHE A 117 1.17 -11.87 -15.26
N ILE A 118 1.18 -12.55 -16.40
CA ILE A 118 2.05 -13.71 -16.64
C ILE A 118 3.53 -13.31 -16.63
N GLU A 119 3.87 -12.14 -17.17
CA GLU A 119 5.22 -11.59 -17.12
C GLU A 119 5.66 -11.33 -15.68
N THR A 120 4.82 -10.68 -14.88
CA THR A 120 5.09 -10.44 -13.44
C THR A 120 5.35 -11.75 -12.70
N ILE A 121 4.54 -12.79 -12.90
CA ILE A 121 4.76 -14.09 -12.24
C ILE A 121 6.08 -14.70 -12.70
N ARG A 122 6.36 -14.70 -13.99
CA ARG A 122 7.55 -15.33 -14.54
C ARG A 122 8.85 -14.61 -14.27
N SER A 123 8.81 -13.32 -14.00
CA SER A 123 9.99 -12.56 -13.58
C SER A 123 10.49 -12.95 -12.17
N HIS A 124 9.62 -13.55 -11.35
CA HIS A 124 9.93 -13.93 -9.96
C HIS A 124 9.87 -15.45 -9.71
N THR A 125 9.51 -16.25 -10.71
CA THR A 125 9.36 -17.71 -10.55
C THR A 125 9.92 -18.45 -11.76
N SER A 126 10.19 -19.75 -11.58
CA SER A 126 10.57 -20.65 -12.68
C SER A 126 9.36 -21.24 -13.43
N LEU A 127 8.14 -20.75 -13.18
CA LEU A 127 6.92 -21.26 -13.80
C LEU A 127 6.93 -21.03 -15.32
N ASN A 128 6.48 -22.03 -16.07
CA ASN A 128 6.25 -21.87 -17.50
C ASN A 128 4.98 -21.02 -17.75
N LYS A 129 4.79 -20.61 -19.02
CA LYS A 129 3.66 -19.72 -19.39
C LYS A 129 2.29 -20.30 -19.03
N LYS A 130 2.10 -21.63 -19.13
CA LYS A 130 0.84 -22.30 -18.79
C LYS A 130 0.58 -22.25 -17.30
N GLN A 131 1.56 -22.63 -16.49
CA GLN A 131 1.49 -22.58 -15.04
C GLN A 131 1.28 -21.17 -14.50
N ALA A 132 2.00 -20.18 -15.04
CA ALA A 132 1.81 -18.77 -14.67
C ALA A 132 0.40 -18.26 -15.02
N LYS A 133 -0.18 -18.71 -16.15
CA LYS A 133 -1.55 -18.39 -16.51
C LYS A 133 -2.57 -19.00 -15.56
N GLU A 134 -2.37 -20.25 -15.15
CA GLU A 134 -3.22 -20.93 -14.16
C GLU A 134 -3.17 -20.18 -12.82
N LEU A 135 -1.98 -19.83 -12.33
CA LEU A 135 -1.82 -19.04 -11.09
C LEU A 135 -2.49 -17.66 -11.20
N ALA A 136 -2.40 -16.99 -12.36
CA ALA A 136 -3.07 -15.71 -12.59
C ALA A 136 -4.61 -15.86 -12.53
N ILE A 137 -5.16 -16.94 -13.09
CA ILE A 137 -6.59 -17.24 -13.04
C ILE A 137 -7.03 -17.45 -11.60
N ASP A 138 -6.31 -18.27 -10.83
CA ASP A 138 -6.62 -18.56 -9.43
C ASP A 138 -6.56 -17.27 -8.57
N ALA A 139 -5.53 -16.45 -8.77
CA ALA A 139 -5.42 -15.17 -8.07
C ALA A 139 -6.59 -14.22 -8.38
N MET A 140 -7.05 -14.18 -9.63
CA MET A 140 -8.20 -13.36 -10.02
C MET A 140 -9.52 -13.92 -9.44
N GLN A 141 -9.67 -15.24 -9.30
CA GLN A 141 -10.83 -15.86 -8.65
C GLN A 141 -10.88 -15.49 -7.17
N ASN A 142 -9.74 -15.46 -6.48
CA ASN A 142 -9.65 -15.11 -5.05
C ASN A 142 -10.13 -13.71 -4.72
N VAL A 143 -10.11 -12.80 -5.71
CA VAL A 143 -10.65 -11.43 -5.59
C VAL A 143 -12.02 -11.28 -6.29
N ASN A 144 -12.73 -12.38 -6.52
CA ASN A 144 -14.08 -12.44 -7.09
C ASN A 144 -14.22 -11.74 -8.47
N LEU A 145 -13.18 -11.82 -9.32
CA LEU A 145 -13.29 -11.35 -10.69
C LEU A 145 -14.08 -12.35 -11.56
N PRO A 146 -15.07 -11.90 -12.33
CA PRO A 146 -15.86 -12.79 -13.20
C PRO A 146 -15.03 -13.21 -14.42
N ASN A 147 -15.16 -14.48 -14.83
CA ASN A 147 -14.54 -15.01 -16.06
C ASN A 147 -13.04 -14.65 -16.23
N PRO A 148 -12.13 -14.99 -15.29
CA PRO A 148 -10.73 -14.60 -15.33
C PRO A 148 -10.03 -14.93 -16.64
N ALA A 149 -10.33 -16.09 -17.23
CA ALA A 149 -9.73 -16.51 -18.52
C ALA A 149 -10.09 -15.56 -19.69
N LYS A 150 -11.25 -14.91 -19.65
CA LYS A 150 -11.63 -13.86 -20.62
C LYS A 150 -10.91 -12.55 -20.29
N LEU A 151 -10.86 -12.17 -19.01
CA LEU A 151 -10.21 -10.94 -18.57
C LEU A 151 -8.71 -10.91 -18.89
N LEU A 152 -8.02 -12.05 -18.83
CA LEU A 152 -6.62 -12.13 -19.25
C LEU A 152 -6.40 -11.75 -20.73
N LYS A 153 -7.43 -11.83 -21.58
CA LYS A 153 -7.36 -11.41 -22.98
C LYS A 153 -7.73 -9.96 -23.22
N SER A 154 -8.27 -9.28 -22.20
CA SER A 154 -8.71 -7.89 -22.26
C SER A 154 -7.53 -6.93 -22.07
N TYR A 155 -7.67 -5.73 -22.62
CA TYR A 155 -6.78 -4.61 -22.35
C TYR A 155 -7.23 -3.83 -21.11
N PRO A 156 -6.36 -3.10 -20.42
CA PRO A 156 -6.71 -2.34 -19.21
C PRO A 156 -7.93 -1.42 -19.41
N PHE A 157 -7.99 -0.67 -20.49
CA PHE A 157 -9.07 0.28 -20.80
C PHE A 157 -10.43 -0.38 -21.09
N GLN A 158 -10.49 -1.71 -21.22
CA GLN A 158 -11.73 -2.46 -21.41
C GLN A 158 -12.37 -2.90 -20.08
N LEU A 159 -11.69 -2.68 -18.96
CA LEU A 159 -12.16 -3.02 -17.62
C LEU A 159 -12.69 -1.77 -16.91
N SER A 160 -13.70 -1.95 -16.05
CA SER A 160 -14.09 -0.88 -15.13
C SER A 160 -12.98 -0.62 -14.09
N GLY A 161 -12.98 0.58 -13.50
CA GLY A 161 -11.99 0.95 -12.46
C GLY A 161 -11.92 -0.06 -11.33
N GLY A 162 -13.07 -0.49 -10.79
CA GLY A 162 -13.12 -1.51 -9.73
C GLY A 162 -12.66 -2.90 -10.17
N MET A 163 -12.86 -3.28 -11.44
CA MET A 163 -12.29 -4.52 -11.96
C MET A 163 -10.78 -4.43 -12.08
N LEU A 164 -10.27 -3.32 -12.59
CA LEU A 164 -8.84 -3.11 -12.75
C LEU A 164 -8.13 -3.03 -11.39
N GLN A 165 -8.77 -2.40 -10.40
CA GLN A 165 -8.30 -2.39 -9.01
C GLN A 165 -8.16 -3.81 -8.46
N ARG A 166 -9.18 -4.66 -8.65
CA ARG A 166 -9.12 -6.06 -8.21
C ARG A 166 -8.07 -6.87 -8.97
N VAL A 167 -7.85 -6.61 -10.26
CA VAL A 167 -6.74 -7.21 -11.01
C VAL A 167 -5.40 -6.83 -10.40
N MET A 168 -5.20 -5.56 -10.06
CA MET A 168 -3.98 -5.07 -9.42
C MET A 168 -3.75 -5.74 -8.05
N ILE A 169 -4.80 -5.87 -7.22
CA ILE A 169 -4.74 -6.57 -5.94
C ILE A 169 -4.38 -8.06 -6.14
N ALA A 170 -5.02 -8.73 -7.10
CA ALA A 170 -4.71 -10.13 -7.43
C ALA A 170 -3.26 -10.31 -7.87
N MET A 171 -2.74 -9.39 -8.69
CA MET A 171 -1.34 -9.39 -9.14
C MET A 171 -0.37 -9.17 -7.97
N ALA A 172 -0.66 -8.21 -7.09
CA ALA A 172 0.14 -7.92 -5.91
C ALA A 172 0.21 -9.11 -4.93
N ALA A 173 -0.90 -9.85 -4.79
CA ALA A 173 -1.02 -10.95 -3.82
C ALA A 173 -0.61 -12.32 -4.36
N CYS A 174 -0.52 -12.51 -5.69
CA CYS A 174 -0.37 -13.83 -6.31
C CYS A 174 0.90 -14.58 -5.89
N LEU A 175 1.96 -13.88 -5.54
CA LEU A 175 3.21 -14.46 -5.05
C LEU A 175 3.30 -14.54 -3.52
N LYS A 176 2.21 -14.20 -2.81
CA LYS A 176 2.08 -14.24 -1.35
C LYS A 176 3.20 -13.45 -0.66
N PRO A 177 3.36 -12.15 -0.96
CA PRO A 177 4.42 -11.34 -0.39
C PRO A 177 4.29 -11.25 1.14
N SER A 178 5.41 -11.06 1.82
CA SER A 178 5.42 -10.84 3.28
C SER A 178 4.80 -9.49 3.67
N VAL A 179 4.92 -8.49 2.77
CA VAL A 179 4.36 -7.14 2.95
C VAL A 179 3.66 -6.69 1.68
N ILE A 180 2.47 -6.12 1.82
CA ILE A 180 1.81 -5.31 0.80
C ILE A 180 1.79 -3.86 1.30
N ILE A 181 2.31 -2.93 0.51
CA ILE A 181 2.08 -1.50 0.68
C ILE A 181 0.89 -1.13 -0.21
N ALA A 182 -0.20 -0.66 0.39
CA ALA A 182 -1.39 -0.21 -0.30
C ALA A 182 -1.52 1.31 -0.16
N ASP A 183 -1.16 2.05 -1.22
CA ASP A 183 -1.18 3.51 -1.24
C ASP A 183 -2.53 3.97 -1.78
N GLU A 184 -3.38 4.43 -0.89
CA GLU A 184 -4.75 4.91 -1.17
C GLU A 184 -5.58 3.94 -2.03
N PRO A 185 -5.69 2.66 -1.67
CA PRO A 185 -6.24 1.62 -2.53
C PRO A 185 -7.74 1.76 -2.80
N THR A 186 -8.42 2.66 -2.11
CA THR A 186 -9.87 2.88 -2.19
C THR A 186 -10.26 4.25 -2.73
N THR A 187 -9.29 5.12 -3.02
CA THR A 187 -9.56 6.45 -3.58
C THR A 187 -10.28 6.35 -4.92
N ALA A 188 -11.26 7.22 -5.13
CA ALA A 188 -12.15 7.26 -6.30
C ALA A 188 -13.08 6.04 -6.49
N LEU A 189 -13.27 5.22 -5.44
CA LEU A 189 -14.26 4.15 -5.41
C LEU A 189 -15.50 4.59 -4.62
N ASP A 190 -16.67 4.11 -5.03
CA ASP A 190 -17.86 4.21 -4.19
C ASP A 190 -17.73 3.34 -2.93
N VAL A 191 -18.55 3.62 -1.92
CA VAL A 191 -18.49 2.96 -0.60
C VAL A 191 -18.57 1.44 -0.70
N HIS A 192 -19.37 0.90 -1.62
CA HIS A 192 -19.52 -0.54 -1.79
C HIS A 192 -18.23 -1.19 -2.33
N ASN A 193 -17.64 -0.60 -3.36
CA ASN A 193 -16.38 -1.07 -3.94
C ASN A 193 -15.21 -0.87 -2.96
N GLN A 194 -15.20 0.22 -2.18
CA GLN A 194 -14.23 0.46 -1.12
C GLN A 194 -14.21 -0.68 -0.10
N LEU A 195 -15.38 -1.03 0.45
CA LEU A 195 -15.50 -2.16 1.40
C LEU A 195 -15.07 -3.49 0.78
N GLN A 196 -15.35 -3.73 -0.50
CA GLN A 196 -14.88 -4.94 -1.19
C GLN A 196 -13.35 -4.99 -1.26
N VAL A 197 -12.68 -3.88 -1.59
CA VAL A 197 -11.21 -3.79 -1.62
C VAL A 197 -10.62 -4.12 -0.25
N LEU A 198 -11.15 -3.51 0.82
CA LEU A 198 -10.67 -3.78 2.18
C LEU A 198 -10.86 -5.24 2.58
N ARG A 199 -12.00 -5.85 2.26
CA ARG A 199 -12.26 -7.28 2.50
C ARG A 199 -11.29 -8.18 1.74
N HIS A 200 -10.92 -7.84 0.49
CA HIS A 200 -9.92 -8.60 -0.25
C HIS A 200 -8.53 -8.49 0.38
N LEU A 201 -8.13 -7.30 0.82
CA LEU A 201 -6.87 -7.10 1.53
C LEU A 201 -6.84 -7.86 2.86
N ASP A 202 -7.92 -7.82 3.64
CA ASP A 202 -8.03 -8.57 4.91
C ASP A 202 -8.01 -10.08 4.69
N LYS A 203 -8.67 -10.58 3.64
CA LYS A 203 -8.61 -11.98 3.24
C LYS A 203 -7.17 -12.40 2.89
N ILE A 204 -6.45 -11.60 2.10
CA ILE A 204 -5.04 -11.86 1.76
C ILE A 204 -4.19 -11.91 3.02
N ARG A 205 -4.38 -10.95 3.95
CA ARG A 205 -3.71 -10.91 5.24
C ARG A 205 -3.95 -12.19 6.05
N SER A 206 -5.21 -12.57 6.20
CA SER A 206 -5.62 -13.71 7.05
C SER A 206 -5.23 -15.08 6.45
N GLU A 207 -5.34 -15.25 5.13
CA GLU A 207 -5.05 -16.53 4.46
C GLU A 207 -3.55 -16.76 4.24
N TYR A 208 -2.78 -15.70 3.93
CA TYR A 208 -1.37 -15.85 3.58
C TYR A 208 -0.41 -15.34 4.66
N GLY A 209 -0.93 -14.72 5.72
CA GLY A 209 -0.10 -14.10 6.76
C GLY A 209 0.65 -12.86 6.27
N THR A 210 0.22 -12.27 5.15
CA THR A 210 0.76 -11.04 4.60
C THR A 210 0.51 -9.87 5.55
N SER A 211 1.50 -9.04 5.77
CA SER A 211 1.34 -7.80 6.56
C SER A 211 1.04 -6.63 5.62
N ILE A 212 0.29 -5.64 6.07
CA ILE A 212 -0.17 -4.56 5.21
C ILE A 212 0.23 -3.21 5.78
N LEU A 213 0.96 -2.40 5.00
CA LEU A 213 1.11 -0.97 5.24
C LEU A 213 0.01 -0.26 4.43
N LEU A 214 -1.05 0.17 5.12
CA LEU A 214 -2.21 0.81 4.52
C LEU A 214 -2.07 2.32 4.62
N ILE A 215 -1.87 2.98 3.49
CA ILE A 215 -1.76 4.43 3.40
C ILE A 215 -3.11 4.99 2.98
N SER A 216 -3.65 5.90 3.77
CA SER A 216 -4.91 6.59 3.46
C SER A 216 -4.96 7.97 4.10
N HIS A 217 -5.68 8.89 3.46
CA HIS A 217 -6.14 10.12 4.10
C HIS A 217 -7.55 9.96 4.71
N ASP A 218 -8.24 8.86 4.40
CA ASP A 218 -9.55 8.53 4.97
C ASP A 218 -9.38 7.69 6.25
N LEU A 219 -9.66 8.33 7.37
CA LEU A 219 -9.65 7.67 8.69
C LEU A 219 -10.70 6.56 8.83
N GLY A 220 -11.75 6.54 7.96
CA GLY A 220 -12.73 5.46 7.93
C GLY A 220 -12.13 4.16 7.42
N VAL A 221 -11.35 4.26 6.36
CA VAL A 221 -10.59 3.14 5.82
C VAL A 221 -9.63 2.57 6.86
N ILE A 222 -8.97 3.46 7.60
CA ILE A 222 -8.03 3.08 8.66
C ILE A 222 -8.75 2.42 9.84
N SER A 223 -9.86 2.98 10.31
CA SER A 223 -10.62 2.42 11.44
C SER A 223 -11.20 1.03 11.16
N GLU A 224 -11.49 0.75 9.89
CA GLU A 224 -12.06 -0.54 9.48
C GLU A 224 -11.02 -1.67 9.44
N MET A 225 -9.72 -1.35 9.24
CA MET A 225 -8.75 -2.39 8.91
C MET A 225 -7.46 -2.35 9.73
N ALA A 226 -7.01 -1.18 10.22
CA ALA A 226 -5.71 -1.05 10.87
C ALA A 226 -5.70 -1.61 12.30
N ASP A 227 -4.60 -2.25 12.69
CA ASP A 227 -4.30 -2.62 14.08
C ASP A 227 -3.65 -1.46 14.83
N ASP A 228 -2.60 -0.88 14.24
CA ASP A 228 -1.85 0.27 14.75
C ASP A 228 -1.85 1.38 13.68
N VAL A 229 -1.69 2.63 14.10
CA VAL A 229 -1.74 3.81 13.21
C VAL A 229 -0.56 4.73 13.48
N VAL A 230 0.05 5.19 12.40
CA VAL A 230 1.08 6.24 12.37
C VAL A 230 0.48 7.48 11.73
N VAL A 231 0.49 8.60 12.43
CA VAL A 231 0.01 9.90 11.95
C VAL A 231 1.19 10.74 11.51
N MET A 232 1.18 11.18 10.24
CA MET A 232 2.22 12.01 9.66
C MET A 232 1.73 13.43 9.37
N GLN A 233 2.56 14.41 9.71
CA GLN A 233 2.38 15.82 9.37
C GLN A 233 3.73 16.45 8.97
N HIS A 234 3.77 17.13 7.84
CA HIS A 234 4.97 17.85 7.35
C HIS A 234 6.26 17.01 7.37
N GLY A 235 6.18 15.77 6.89
CA GLY A 235 7.32 14.85 6.82
C GLY A 235 7.73 14.21 8.15
N ARG A 236 6.99 14.42 9.24
CA ARG A 236 7.28 13.89 10.57
C ARG A 236 6.16 13.00 11.07
N ILE A 237 6.48 12.05 11.92
CA ILE A 237 5.49 11.33 12.72
C ILE A 237 5.15 12.21 13.92
N VAL A 238 3.84 12.45 14.12
CA VAL A 238 3.33 13.24 15.23
C VAL A 238 2.65 12.39 16.29
N GLU A 239 2.12 11.21 15.90
CA GLU A 239 1.51 10.27 16.83
C GLU A 239 1.60 8.84 16.29
N ILE A 240 1.81 7.88 17.19
CA ILE A 240 1.68 6.43 16.92
C ILE A 240 0.84 5.85 18.05
N ALA A 241 -0.24 5.17 17.69
CA ALA A 241 -1.12 4.53 18.66
C ALA A 241 -1.80 3.29 18.08
N ASN A 242 -2.36 2.46 18.93
CA ASN A 242 -3.34 1.46 18.51
C ASN A 242 -4.58 2.18 17.94
N VAL A 243 -5.25 1.58 16.97
CA VAL A 243 -6.38 2.22 16.28
C VAL A 243 -7.46 2.69 17.26
N PHE A 244 -7.83 1.89 18.25
CA PHE A 244 -8.86 2.27 19.23
C PHE A 244 -8.41 3.46 20.08
N GLU A 245 -7.18 3.45 20.57
CA GLU A 245 -6.63 4.57 21.36
C GLU A 245 -6.57 5.86 20.55
N LEU A 246 -6.20 5.77 19.26
CA LEU A 246 -6.14 6.94 18.37
C LEU A 246 -7.52 7.59 18.20
N PHE A 247 -8.58 6.78 18.07
CA PHE A 247 -9.94 7.27 17.86
C PHE A 247 -10.61 7.73 19.16
N ASP A 248 -10.38 7.04 20.28
CA ASP A 248 -11.02 7.34 21.57
C ASP A 248 -10.32 8.46 22.33
N ASN A 249 -8.99 8.52 22.26
CA ASN A 249 -8.18 9.45 23.06
C ASN A 249 -6.93 9.96 22.32
N PRO A 250 -7.09 10.65 21.18
CA PRO A 250 -5.97 11.20 20.42
C PRO A 250 -5.17 12.19 21.26
N GLN A 251 -3.85 12.08 21.26
CA GLN A 251 -2.98 12.90 22.07
C GLN A 251 -2.55 14.19 21.35
N HIS A 252 -2.16 14.06 20.06
CA HIS A 252 -1.65 15.20 19.32
C HIS A 252 -2.76 16.07 18.74
N GLU A 253 -2.59 17.38 18.80
CA GLU A 253 -3.58 18.37 18.32
C GLU A 253 -3.92 18.22 16.83
N TYR A 254 -2.96 17.83 16.02
CA TYR A 254 -3.20 17.55 14.61
C TYR A 254 -4.09 16.33 14.39
N THR A 255 -3.87 15.26 15.18
CA THR A 255 -4.73 14.06 15.17
C THR A 255 -6.16 14.41 15.54
N LYS A 256 -6.36 15.20 16.58
CA LYS A 256 -7.69 15.69 16.99
C LYS A 256 -8.38 16.47 15.87
N LYS A 257 -7.62 17.34 15.16
CA LYS A 257 -8.15 18.10 14.03
C LYS A 257 -8.57 17.20 12.88
N LEU A 258 -7.74 16.18 12.52
CA LEU A 258 -8.08 15.22 11.48
C LEU A 258 -9.36 14.43 11.79
N LEU A 259 -9.52 13.98 13.04
CA LEU A 259 -10.70 13.25 13.48
C LEU A 259 -11.96 14.14 13.49
N ASN A 260 -11.85 15.37 13.97
CA ASN A 260 -12.98 16.33 14.03
C ASN A 260 -13.43 16.75 12.62
N ALA A 261 -12.51 16.95 11.69
CA ALA A 261 -12.85 17.29 10.30
C ALA A 261 -13.75 16.22 9.65
N ARG A 262 -13.52 14.94 9.98
CA ARG A 262 -14.36 13.83 9.50
C ARG A 262 -15.76 13.84 10.13
N LEU A 263 -15.87 14.13 11.43
CA LEU A 263 -17.16 14.20 12.12
C LEU A 263 -18.04 15.32 11.56
N SER A 264 -17.45 16.44 11.17
CA SER A 264 -18.18 17.58 10.56
C SER A 264 -18.77 17.22 9.19
N ILE A 265 -18.06 16.46 8.35
CA ILE A 265 -18.56 16.03 7.04
C ILE A 265 -19.76 15.08 7.18
N ASN A 266 -19.76 14.18 8.17
CA ASN A 266 -20.87 13.26 8.40
C ASN A 266 -22.13 13.94 8.99
N LEU A 267 -22.02 15.15 9.52
CA LEU A 267 -23.15 15.93 10.06
C LEU A 267 -23.77 16.85 9.01
N GLU A 268 -23.11 17.12 7.88
CA GLU A 268 -23.59 17.99 6.81
C GLU A 268 -24.33 17.26 5.66
N GLU A 269 -24.40 15.93 5.66
CA GLU A 269 -25.34 15.22 4.77
C GLU A 269 -26.72 15.12 5.45
N PRO A 270 -27.68 16.00 5.12
CA PRO A 270 -29.07 15.83 5.57
C PRO A 270 -29.64 14.61 4.85
N ILE A 271 -30.35 13.79 5.63
CA ILE A 271 -31.25 12.74 5.14
C ILE A 271 -32.31 13.41 4.23
N ALA A 272 -31.95 13.67 2.99
CA ALA A 272 -32.85 14.12 1.94
C ALA A 272 -32.74 13.12 0.81
N HIS A 273 -33.52 12.05 0.92
CA HIS A 273 -34.13 11.24 -0.16
C HIS A 273 -34.63 9.91 0.40
N MET A 274 -35.65 10.00 1.29
CA MET A 274 -36.65 8.95 1.48
C MET A 274 -38.03 9.64 1.62
N LEU A 275 -38.60 10.00 0.48
CA LEU A 275 -40.05 10.10 0.26
C LEU A 275 -40.32 9.78 -1.19
#